data_534f7a012c373db60319f0a1160727cd
#
_entry.id   534f7a012c373db60319f0a1160727cd
#
_cell.length_a   1.000
_cell.length_b   1.000
_cell.length_c   1.000
_cell.angle_alpha   90.00
_cell.angle_beta   90.00
_cell.angle_gamma   90.00
#
_symmetry.space_group_name_H-M   'P 1'
#
loop_
_entity.id
_entity.type
_entity.pdbx_description
1 polymer ?
#
loop_
_entity_poly.entity_id
_entity_poly.type
_entity_poly.pdbx_seq_one_letter_code
_entity_poly.pdbx_strand_id
1 'polypeptide(L)'
;MEAQNKIVNLLKERGIPYAVLKGTSLSVCYYNPAARALGDIDLLVPVQFVDRASEILVSQGFHAPKDSFAHPFHIDFYKNSIVVELHYAVSAFPDSCAGTEAKHYMESWQNQLRQKHIGNYTFQCFSDSHQALSLLLHMERHMTDGCIGLRQLCDWAAFLTSVMPEYFEAQILPELKLCGLKKFAGVLTRTAIRYLGLNSAYGMPFQSVRECDIQAMMEEILRAGSVHNNNNTKECSYFFVDESGTTSAVQVFVARTNSLAQRKFPVTKKAPFLLPLFWLYLPLRYWIRSLMGKRRRKSLLRTITVTKQRKQLYRTLRLFKGAQEK
;
A
#
# COMPACT_ATOMS: atom_id res chain seq x y z
N MET A 1 -6.25 0.98 -20.59
CA MET A 1 -5.69 -0.24 -21.25
C MET A 1 -4.79 0.10 -22.43
N GLU A 2 -5.27 0.82 -23.44
CA GLU A 2 -4.49 1.15 -24.64
C GLU A 2 -3.16 1.86 -24.34
N ALA A 3 -3.18 2.91 -23.52
CA ALA A 3 -1.96 3.61 -23.11
C ALA A 3 -0.96 2.69 -22.41
N GLN A 4 -1.43 1.83 -21.49
CA GLN A 4 -0.57 0.85 -20.83
C GLN A 4 0.04 -0.12 -21.83
N ASN A 5 -0.76 -0.66 -22.76
CA ASN A 5 -0.28 -1.60 -23.78
C ASN A 5 0.82 -0.97 -24.66
N LYS A 6 0.62 0.30 -25.07
CA LYS A 6 1.63 1.04 -25.84
C LYS A 6 2.95 1.17 -25.06
N ILE A 7 2.88 1.55 -23.78
CA ILE A 7 4.07 1.71 -22.94
C ILE A 7 4.80 0.37 -22.75
N VAL A 8 4.08 -0.70 -22.40
CA VAL A 8 4.71 -2.00 -22.14
C VAL A 8 5.33 -2.62 -23.41
N ASN A 9 4.75 -2.37 -24.59
CA ASN A 9 5.37 -2.79 -25.85
C ASN A 9 6.69 -2.05 -26.10
N LEU A 10 6.75 -0.73 -25.86
CA LEU A 10 7.98 0.03 -25.98
C LEU A 10 9.06 -0.42 -24.98
N LEU A 11 8.67 -0.77 -23.75
CA LEU A 11 9.60 -1.35 -22.77
C LEU A 11 10.16 -2.68 -23.27
N LYS A 12 9.31 -3.56 -23.84
CA LYS A 12 9.74 -4.84 -24.45
C LYS A 12 10.70 -4.62 -25.60
N GLU A 13 10.38 -3.74 -26.55
CA GLU A 13 11.21 -3.41 -27.71
C GLU A 13 12.60 -2.89 -27.31
N ARG A 14 12.69 -2.20 -26.18
CA ARG A 14 13.96 -1.68 -25.64
C ARG A 14 14.65 -2.64 -24.69
N GLY A 15 14.14 -3.86 -24.49
CA GLY A 15 14.70 -4.87 -23.63
C GLY A 15 14.69 -4.47 -22.15
N ILE A 16 13.72 -3.66 -21.71
CA ILE A 16 13.57 -3.24 -20.32
C ILE A 16 12.63 -4.22 -19.61
N PRO A 17 13.12 -4.95 -18.59
CA PRO A 17 12.28 -5.78 -17.75
C PRO A 17 11.24 -4.93 -17.03
N TYR A 18 10.00 -5.40 -16.94
CA TYR A 18 8.94 -4.70 -16.24
C TYR A 18 7.92 -5.66 -15.63
N ALA A 19 7.18 -5.19 -14.65
CA ALA A 19 5.97 -5.83 -14.16
C ALA A 19 4.83 -4.81 -14.05
N VAL A 20 3.64 -5.15 -14.52
CA VAL A 20 2.43 -4.40 -14.23
C VAL A 20 1.99 -4.75 -12.82
N LEU A 21 1.98 -3.76 -11.95
CA LEU A 21 1.52 -3.91 -10.57
C LEU A 21 0.00 -3.69 -10.51
N LYS A 22 -0.60 -3.94 -9.36
CA LYS A 22 -1.98 -3.57 -9.00
C LYS A 22 -2.95 -3.46 -10.22
N GLY A 23 -3.86 -2.50 -10.22
CA GLY A 23 -4.70 -2.09 -11.36
C GLY A 23 -5.06 -3.22 -12.30
N THR A 24 -4.44 -3.22 -13.44
CA THR A 24 -4.66 -4.17 -14.51
C THR A 24 -4.27 -5.61 -14.15
N SER A 25 -3.18 -5.81 -13.40
CA SER A 25 -2.73 -7.16 -13.01
C SER A 25 -3.71 -7.87 -12.07
N LEU A 26 -4.52 -7.12 -11.35
CA LEU A 26 -5.57 -7.64 -10.48
C LEU A 26 -6.93 -7.75 -11.16
N SER A 27 -7.20 -6.92 -12.17
CA SER A 27 -8.49 -6.99 -12.87
C SER A 27 -8.73 -8.37 -13.50
N VAL A 28 -7.67 -9.08 -13.91
CA VAL A 28 -7.77 -10.46 -14.41
C VAL A 28 -8.19 -11.49 -13.37
N CYS A 29 -8.09 -11.14 -12.09
CA CYS A 29 -8.56 -12.00 -10.99
C CYS A 29 -10.07 -11.87 -10.74
N TYR A 30 -10.71 -10.86 -11.31
CA TYR A 30 -12.15 -10.67 -11.21
C TYR A 30 -12.88 -11.49 -12.26
N TYR A 31 -14.07 -12.00 -11.94
CA TYR A 31 -14.93 -12.71 -12.90
C TYR A 31 -15.16 -11.87 -14.18
N ASN A 32 -15.38 -10.58 -14.01
CA ASN A 32 -15.38 -9.62 -15.10
C ASN A 32 -14.28 -8.59 -14.85
N PRO A 33 -13.19 -8.56 -15.63
CA PRO A 33 -12.11 -7.60 -15.47
C PRO A 33 -12.56 -6.13 -15.50
N ALA A 34 -13.65 -5.80 -16.21
CA ALA A 34 -14.21 -4.47 -16.27
C ALA A 34 -14.92 -4.03 -14.98
N ALA A 35 -15.25 -4.95 -14.08
CA ALA A 35 -15.83 -4.63 -12.77
C ALA A 35 -14.82 -3.97 -11.83
N ARG A 36 -13.52 -4.12 -12.11
CA ARG A 36 -12.47 -3.43 -11.36
C ARG A 36 -12.15 -2.09 -12.00
N ALA A 37 -12.59 -1.00 -11.37
CA ALA A 37 -12.22 0.34 -11.83
C ALA A 37 -10.69 0.51 -11.85
N LEU A 38 -10.15 0.86 -13.02
CA LEU A 38 -8.74 1.17 -13.19
C LEU A 38 -8.51 2.65 -12.81
N GLY A 39 -7.39 2.91 -12.17
CA GLY A 39 -6.87 4.25 -11.85
C GLY A 39 -5.57 4.48 -12.61
N ASP A 40 -4.51 4.68 -11.85
CA ASP A 40 -3.17 4.89 -12.34
C ASP A 40 -2.60 3.61 -12.98
N ILE A 41 -1.65 3.78 -13.89
CA ILE A 41 -0.88 2.69 -14.47
C ILE A 41 0.35 2.50 -13.61
N ASP A 42 0.38 1.43 -12.83
CA ASP A 42 1.52 1.08 -11.97
C ASP A 42 2.47 0.15 -12.72
N LEU A 43 3.68 0.62 -13.01
CA LEU A 43 4.73 -0.14 -13.68
C LEU A 43 5.98 -0.22 -12.80
N LEU A 44 6.47 -1.42 -12.56
CA LEU A 44 7.74 -1.63 -11.87
C LEU A 44 8.83 -1.94 -12.90
N VAL A 45 9.96 -1.28 -12.78
CA VAL A 45 11.19 -1.57 -13.53
C VAL A 45 12.36 -1.68 -12.56
N PRO A 46 13.44 -2.43 -12.90
CA PRO A 46 14.64 -2.43 -12.08
C PRO A 46 15.27 -1.03 -12.03
N VAL A 47 15.86 -0.68 -10.90
CA VAL A 47 16.38 0.69 -10.64
C VAL A 47 17.35 1.18 -11.71
N GLN A 48 18.17 0.29 -12.27
CA GLN A 48 19.12 0.61 -13.35
C GLN A 48 18.45 0.97 -14.69
N PHE A 49 17.17 0.71 -14.85
CA PHE A 49 16.41 1.03 -16.06
C PHE A 49 15.45 2.21 -15.91
N VAL A 50 15.41 2.85 -14.74
CA VAL A 50 14.46 3.94 -14.45
C VAL A 50 14.62 5.11 -15.42
N ASP A 51 15.87 5.54 -15.67
CA ASP A 51 16.13 6.67 -16.57
C ASP A 51 15.68 6.34 -18.01
N ARG A 52 16.03 5.17 -18.52
CA ARG A 52 15.62 4.71 -19.85
C ARG A 52 14.10 4.56 -19.97
N ALA A 53 13.43 4.03 -18.93
CA ALA A 53 11.98 3.93 -18.90
C ALA A 53 11.33 5.32 -18.83
N SER A 54 11.92 6.25 -18.10
CA SER A 54 11.47 7.65 -18.03
C SER A 54 11.56 8.34 -19.40
N GLU A 55 12.67 8.15 -20.14
CA GLU A 55 12.84 8.66 -21.50
C GLU A 55 11.76 8.13 -22.46
N ILE A 56 11.39 6.84 -22.34
CA ILE A 56 10.27 6.27 -23.12
C ILE A 56 8.98 7.00 -22.78
N LEU A 57 8.65 7.20 -21.52
CA LEU A 57 7.43 7.92 -21.10
C LEU A 57 7.43 9.36 -21.63
N VAL A 58 8.56 10.07 -21.52
CA VAL A 58 8.69 11.43 -22.05
C VAL A 58 8.52 11.45 -23.58
N SER A 59 9.09 10.50 -24.31
CA SER A 59 8.92 10.39 -25.78
C SER A 59 7.48 10.14 -26.20
N GLN A 60 6.67 9.56 -25.31
CA GLN A 60 5.22 9.38 -25.50
C GLN A 60 4.40 10.59 -25.04
N GLY A 61 5.04 11.70 -24.68
CA GLY A 61 4.39 12.95 -24.27
C GLY A 61 3.91 12.98 -22.82
N PHE A 62 4.42 12.08 -21.97
CA PHE A 62 4.24 12.21 -20.52
C PHE A 62 5.25 13.20 -19.94
N HIS A 63 4.89 13.85 -18.85
CA HIS A 63 5.77 14.76 -18.11
C HIS A 63 5.77 14.41 -16.62
N ALA A 64 6.91 14.54 -15.97
CA ALA A 64 7.05 14.37 -14.52
C ALA A 64 7.30 15.74 -13.86
N PRO A 65 6.47 16.19 -12.91
CA PRO A 65 6.76 17.34 -12.07
C PRO A 65 8.04 17.13 -11.26
N LYS A 66 8.77 18.23 -10.96
CA LYS A 66 10.02 18.13 -10.17
C LYS A 66 9.83 17.42 -8.82
N ASP A 67 8.68 17.60 -8.19
CA ASP A 67 8.38 16.98 -6.90
C ASP A 67 8.16 15.46 -7.00
N SER A 68 7.86 14.91 -8.18
CA SER A 68 7.67 13.47 -8.41
C SER A 68 8.95 12.67 -8.17
N PHE A 69 10.13 13.26 -8.39
CA PHE A 69 11.43 12.63 -8.12
C PHE A 69 11.79 12.55 -6.63
N ALA A 70 11.02 13.18 -5.76
CA ALA A 70 11.22 13.12 -4.31
C ALA A 70 10.49 11.93 -3.65
N HIS A 71 9.68 11.18 -4.40
CA HIS A 71 9.00 10.01 -3.86
C HIS A 71 9.99 8.83 -3.73
N PRO A 72 9.95 8.07 -2.62
CA PRO A 72 10.97 7.04 -2.35
C PRO A 72 10.81 5.74 -3.15
N PHE A 73 9.71 5.56 -3.91
CA PHE A 73 9.39 4.28 -4.56
C PHE A 73 9.02 4.38 -6.03
N HIS A 74 8.56 5.53 -6.51
CA HIS A 74 8.11 5.73 -7.88
C HIS A 74 8.29 7.20 -8.32
N ILE A 75 8.17 7.40 -9.62
CA ILE A 75 8.08 8.71 -10.25
C ILE A 75 6.71 8.80 -10.92
N ASP A 76 5.97 9.87 -10.64
CA ASP A 76 4.67 10.12 -11.26
C ASP A 76 4.83 10.81 -12.61
N PHE A 77 4.27 10.23 -13.65
CA PHE A 77 4.19 10.79 -14.98
C PHE A 77 2.74 11.07 -15.38
N TYR A 78 2.50 12.22 -15.96
CA TYR A 78 1.17 12.71 -16.33
C TYR A 78 1.07 12.98 -17.82
N LYS A 79 -0.04 12.55 -18.42
CA LYS A 79 -0.43 12.93 -19.79
C LYS A 79 -1.96 13.00 -19.86
N ASN A 80 -2.52 14.20 -20.06
CA ASN A 80 -3.97 14.43 -19.98
C ASN A 80 -4.54 13.90 -18.64
N SER A 81 -5.51 12.97 -18.71
CA SER A 81 -6.09 12.29 -17.53
C SER A 81 -5.39 10.99 -17.14
N ILE A 82 -4.31 10.62 -17.81
CA ILE A 82 -3.58 9.37 -17.56
C ILE A 82 -2.42 9.67 -16.61
N VAL A 83 -2.33 8.87 -15.54
CA VAL A 83 -1.22 8.88 -14.59
C VAL A 83 -0.47 7.54 -14.72
N VAL A 84 0.84 7.61 -14.79
CA VAL A 84 1.73 6.46 -14.75
C VAL A 84 2.64 6.60 -13.54
N GLU A 85 2.53 5.68 -12.60
CA GLU A 85 3.49 5.52 -11.50
C GLU A 85 4.60 4.56 -11.94
N LEU A 86 5.78 5.12 -12.28
CA LEU A 86 6.94 4.33 -12.64
C LEU A 86 7.68 3.94 -11.36
N HIS A 87 7.40 2.76 -10.85
CA HIS A 87 8.01 2.21 -9.64
C HIS A 87 9.41 1.66 -9.92
N TYR A 88 10.31 1.84 -8.96
CA TYR A 88 11.62 1.20 -8.87
C TYR A 88 11.79 0.45 -7.54
N ALA A 89 10.81 0.57 -6.65
CA ALA A 89 10.65 -0.25 -5.45
C ALA A 89 9.16 -0.46 -5.15
N VAL A 90 8.82 -1.59 -4.56
CA VAL A 90 7.41 -1.92 -4.25
C VAL A 90 6.95 -1.22 -2.98
N SER A 91 7.81 -1.19 -1.95
CA SER A 91 7.52 -0.59 -0.65
C SER A 91 8.80 -0.28 0.12
N ALA A 92 8.68 0.42 1.26
CA ALA A 92 9.68 0.38 2.31
C ALA A 92 9.48 -0.89 3.14
N PHE A 93 10.56 -1.39 3.70
CA PHE A 93 10.54 -2.54 4.58
C PHE A 93 11.07 -2.11 5.95
N PRO A 94 10.46 -2.57 7.06
CA PRO A 94 10.97 -2.25 8.39
C PRO A 94 12.32 -2.93 8.64
N ASP A 95 13.10 -2.33 9.53
CA ASP A 95 14.38 -2.87 9.99
C ASP A 95 14.13 -4.00 11.01
N SER A 96 13.71 -5.14 10.50
CA SER A 96 13.43 -6.37 11.23
C SER A 96 13.79 -7.59 10.38
N CYS A 97 13.97 -8.76 11.00
CA CYS A 97 14.21 -10.01 10.28
C CYS A 97 13.15 -10.24 9.18
N ALA A 98 11.87 -10.16 9.55
CA ALA A 98 10.76 -10.36 8.62
C ALA A 98 10.70 -9.27 7.52
N GLY A 99 11.09 -8.03 7.84
CA GLY A 99 11.21 -6.97 6.85
C GLY A 99 12.35 -7.21 5.86
N THR A 100 13.47 -7.73 6.32
CA THR A 100 14.61 -8.14 5.48
C THR A 100 14.21 -9.30 4.56
N GLU A 101 13.51 -10.31 5.08
CA GLU A 101 12.98 -11.41 4.27
C GLU A 101 12.01 -10.92 3.20
N ALA A 102 11.06 -10.04 3.57
CA ALA A 102 10.10 -9.46 2.64
C ALA A 102 10.79 -8.65 1.53
N LYS A 103 11.84 -7.89 1.88
CA LYS A 103 12.66 -7.14 0.93
C LYS A 103 13.36 -8.09 -0.05
N HIS A 104 14.09 -9.06 0.48
CA HIS A 104 14.85 -10.03 -0.33
C HIS A 104 13.93 -10.81 -1.27
N TYR A 105 12.77 -11.25 -0.76
CA TYR A 105 11.77 -11.92 -1.59
C TYR A 105 11.27 -11.03 -2.71
N MET A 106 10.88 -9.78 -2.40
CA MET A 106 10.40 -8.85 -3.42
C MET A 106 11.46 -8.46 -4.46
N GLU A 107 12.74 -8.40 -4.10
CA GLU A 107 13.84 -8.11 -5.04
C GLU A 107 14.05 -9.22 -6.09
N SER A 108 13.63 -10.45 -5.80
CA SER A 108 13.70 -11.59 -6.74
C SER A 108 12.62 -11.60 -7.84
N TRP A 109 11.72 -10.61 -7.88
CA TRP A 109 10.54 -10.58 -8.73
C TRP A 109 10.82 -10.82 -10.23
N GLN A 110 11.97 -10.38 -10.74
CA GLN A 110 12.34 -10.51 -12.16
C GLN A 110 12.44 -11.98 -12.60
N ASN A 111 12.78 -12.88 -11.68
CA ASN A 111 12.97 -14.30 -11.96
C ASN A 111 11.65 -15.08 -11.99
N GLN A 112 10.54 -14.48 -11.59
CA GLN A 112 9.25 -15.15 -11.40
C GLN A 112 8.08 -14.33 -11.97
N LEU A 113 8.26 -13.80 -13.18
CA LEU A 113 7.21 -13.09 -13.88
C LEU A 113 6.21 -14.06 -14.53
N ARG A 114 4.95 -13.66 -14.55
CA ARG A 114 3.88 -14.34 -15.30
C ARG A 114 3.32 -13.44 -16.39
N GLN A 115 2.99 -14.04 -17.52
CA GLN A 115 2.29 -13.36 -18.58
C GLN A 115 0.77 -13.51 -18.36
N LYS A 116 0.06 -12.40 -18.41
CA LYS A 116 -1.41 -12.34 -18.34
C LYS A 116 -1.99 -11.63 -19.54
N HIS A 117 -3.29 -11.88 -19.80
CA HIS A 117 -4.01 -11.34 -20.96
C HIS A 117 -5.33 -10.71 -20.51
N ILE A 118 -5.71 -9.59 -21.15
CA ILE A 118 -7.04 -8.99 -21.09
C ILE A 118 -7.45 -8.62 -22.50
N GLY A 119 -8.42 -9.35 -23.06
CA GLY A 119 -8.74 -9.25 -24.49
C GLY A 119 -7.48 -9.49 -25.32
N ASN A 120 -7.13 -8.54 -26.19
CA ASN A 120 -5.95 -8.62 -27.05
C ASN A 120 -4.66 -8.08 -26.41
N TYR A 121 -4.71 -7.63 -25.14
CA TYR A 121 -3.56 -7.06 -24.47
C TYR A 121 -2.83 -8.10 -23.65
N THR A 122 -1.50 -8.15 -23.83
CA THR A 122 -0.60 -9.07 -23.12
C THR A 122 0.43 -8.28 -22.32
N PHE A 123 0.59 -8.62 -21.06
CA PHE A 123 1.55 -7.94 -20.17
C PHE A 123 2.16 -8.91 -19.17
N GLN A 124 3.32 -8.52 -18.63
CA GLN A 124 3.99 -9.23 -17.54
C GLN A 124 3.54 -8.69 -16.19
N CYS A 125 3.34 -9.58 -15.24
CA CYS A 125 3.04 -9.26 -13.85
C CYS A 125 3.77 -10.24 -12.92
N PHE A 126 3.64 -10.03 -11.63
CA PHE A 126 4.22 -10.89 -10.61
C PHE A 126 3.67 -12.33 -10.64
N SER A 127 4.46 -13.30 -10.16
CA SER A 127 3.96 -14.61 -9.73
C SER A 127 2.93 -14.45 -8.60
N ASP A 128 2.15 -15.49 -8.34
CA ASP A 128 1.07 -15.38 -7.35
C ASP A 128 1.61 -15.06 -5.93
N SER A 129 2.75 -15.61 -5.55
CA SER A 129 3.37 -15.32 -4.24
C SER A 129 3.87 -13.88 -4.15
N HIS A 130 4.54 -13.36 -5.19
CA HIS A 130 4.93 -11.94 -5.25
C HIS A 130 3.71 -11.02 -5.30
N GLN A 131 2.64 -11.42 -6.00
CA GLN A 131 1.40 -10.66 -6.07
C GLN A 131 0.72 -10.59 -4.71
N ALA A 132 0.64 -11.70 -3.97
CA ALA A 132 0.11 -11.73 -2.61
C ALA A 132 0.88 -10.78 -1.68
N LEU A 133 2.21 -10.90 -1.69
CA LEU A 133 3.07 -10.06 -0.86
C LEU A 133 2.94 -8.58 -1.24
N SER A 134 2.97 -8.25 -2.54
CA SER A 134 2.79 -6.87 -3.04
C SER A 134 1.46 -6.27 -2.62
N LEU A 135 0.36 -7.04 -2.66
CA LEU A 135 -0.96 -6.61 -2.20
C LEU A 135 -0.95 -6.29 -0.71
N LEU A 136 -0.39 -7.18 0.11
CA LEU A 136 -0.35 -6.97 1.56
C LEU A 136 0.53 -5.77 1.94
N LEU A 137 1.69 -5.61 1.30
CA LEU A 137 2.57 -4.44 1.50
C LEU A 137 1.86 -3.14 1.11
N HIS A 138 1.13 -3.15 0.00
CA HIS A 138 0.35 -1.99 -0.43
C HIS A 138 -0.78 -1.66 0.56
N MET A 139 -1.50 -2.67 1.05
CA MET A 139 -2.56 -2.48 2.05
C MET A 139 -2.01 -2.02 3.39
N GLU A 140 -0.87 -2.59 3.83
CA GLU A 140 -0.18 -2.18 5.05
C GLU A 140 0.20 -0.69 4.99
N ARG A 141 0.82 -0.26 3.88
CA ARG A 141 1.17 1.15 3.67
C ARG A 141 -0.06 2.07 3.70
N HIS A 142 -1.17 1.66 3.07
CA HIS A 142 -2.42 2.40 3.15
C HIS A 142 -2.96 2.49 4.57
N MET A 143 -2.88 1.42 5.35
CA MET A 143 -3.29 1.43 6.76
C MET A 143 -2.44 2.41 7.57
N THR A 144 -1.11 2.38 7.40
CA THR A 144 -0.19 3.23 8.16
C THR A 144 -0.24 4.70 7.73
N ASP A 145 -0.45 4.97 6.44
CA ASP A 145 -0.50 6.33 5.89
C ASP A 145 -1.89 6.97 5.92
N GLY A 146 -2.92 6.19 6.13
CA GLY A 146 -4.29 6.70 6.10
C GLY A 146 -5.32 5.64 6.48
N CYS A 147 -5.90 4.98 5.51
CA CYS A 147 -6.89 3.93 5.69
C CYS A 147 -6.83 2.94 4.52
N ILE A 148 -7.05 1.67 4.82
CA ILE A 148 -7.36 0.64 3.82
C ILE A 148 -8.83 0.79 3.38
N GLY A 149 -9.12 0.71 2.09
CA GLY A 149 -10.48 0.83 1.58
C GLY A 149 -11.08 -0.49 1.15
N LEU A 150 -12.40 -0.49 0.87
CA LEU A 150 -13.12 -1.69 0.44
C LEU A 150 -12.56 -2.28 -0.87
N ARG A 151 -12.07 -1.43 -1.78
CA ARG A 151 -11.41 -1.89 -3.02
C ARG A 151 -10.25 -2.83 -2.74
N GLN A 152 -9.39 -2.51 -1.77
CA GLN A 152 -8.25 -3.35 -1.42
C GLN A 152 -8.68 -4.70 -0.84
N LEU A 153 -9.77 -4.74 -0.06
CA LEU A 153 -10.33 -6.00 0.42
C LEU A 153 -10.92 -6.83 -0.75
N CYS A 154 -11.61 -6.18 -1.70
CA CYS A 154 -12.10 -6.84 -2.91
C CYS A 154 -10.95 -7.37 -3.79
N ASP A 155 -9.87 -6.60 -3.93
CA ASP A 155 -8.68 -7.04 -4.66
C ASP A 155 -8.04 -8.28 -4.01
N TRP A 156 -7.98 -8.32 -2.68
CA TRP A 156 -7.50 -9.50 -1.94
C TRP A 156 -8.41 -10.72 -2.14
N ALA A 157 -9.73 -10.54 -2.04
CA ALA A 157 -10.70 -11.61 -2.25
C ALA A 157 -10.65 -12.14 -3.69
N ALA A 158 -10.59 -11.26 -4.70
CA ALA A 158 -10.48 -11.64 -6.11
C ALA A 158 -9.17 -12.38 -6.39
N PHE A 159 -8.05 -11.91 -5.82
CA PHE A 159 -6.77 -12.61 -5.92
C PHE A 159 -6.87 -14.04 -5.34
N LEU A 160 -7.38 -14.19 -4.13
CA LEU A 160 -7.55 -15.51 -3.52
C LEU A 160 -8.43 -16.44 -4.39
N THR A 161 -9.54 -15.93 -4.93
CA THR A 161 -10.43 -16.70 -5.81
C THR A 161 -9.73 -17.13 -7.11
N SER A 162 -8.67 -16.44 -7.54
CA SER A 162 -7.90 -16.78 -8.74
C SER A 162 -6.83 -17.85 -8.51
N VAL A 163 -6.59 -18.25 -7.27
CA VAL A 163 -5.65 -19.31 -6.89
C VAL A 163 -6.40 -20.39 -6.10
N MET A 164 -5.97 -21.65 -6.19
CA MET A 164 -6.61 -22.73 -5.42
C MET A 164 -6.25 -22.61 -3.93
N PRO A 165 -7.18 -22.94 -3.01
CA PRO A 165 -6.91 -22.90 -1.56
C PRO A 165 -5.69 -23.71 -1.15
N GLU A 166 -5.52 -24.90 -1.72
CA GLU A 166 -4.40 -25.81 -1.45
C GLU A 166 -3.06 -25.20 -1.93
N TYR A 167 -3.07 -24.55 -3.09
CA TYR A 167 -1.89 -23.86 -3.61
C TYR A 167 -1.55 -22.63 -2.72
N PHE A 168 -2.56 -21.87 -2.32
CA PHE A 168 -2.36 -20.76 -1.39
C PHE A 168 -1.72 -21.22 -0.08
N GLU A 169 -2.23 -22.30 0.51
CA GLU A 169 -1.71 -22.84 1.77
C GLU A 169 -0.30 -23.40 1.63
N ALA A 170 -0.03 -24.13 0.53
CA ALA A 170 1.24 -24.84 0.34
C ALA A 170 2.37 -23.93 -0.17
N GLN A 171 2.07 -22.93 -1.01
CA GLN A 171 3.09 -22.14 -1.72
C GLN A 171 3.15 -20.67 -1.30
N ILE A 172 2.00 -20.03 -1.00
CA ILE A 172 1.97 -18.59 -0.72
C ILE A 172 2.08 -18.32 0.78
N LEU A 173 1.35 -19.07 1.59
CA LEU A 173 1.27 -18.83 3.02
C LEU A 173 2.61 -18.99 3.77
N PRO A 174 3.51 -19.94 3.42
CA PRO A 174 4.84 -20.03 4.02
C PRO A 174 5.66 -18.74 3.82
N GLU A 175 5.64 -18.16 2.61
CA GLU A 175 6.33 -16.93 2.29
C GLU A 175 5.76 -15.73 3.09
N LEU A 176 4.44 -15.64 3.18
CA LEU A 176 3.79 -14.62 4.00
C LEU A 176 4.12 -14.77 5.50
N LYS A 177 4.37 -16.01 5.96
CA LYS A 177 4.80 -16.28 7.33
C LYS A 177 6.22 -15.80 7.57
N LEU A 178 7.16 -16.08 6.66
CA LEU A 178 8.54 -15.59 6.71
C LEU A 178 8.59 -14.07 6.72
N CYS A 179 7.80 -13.43 5.86
CA CYS A 179 7.67 -11.98 5.78
C CYS A 179 6.89 -11.32 6.95
N GLY A 180 6.45 -12.11 7.95
CA GLY A 180 5.72 -11.59 9.11
C GLY A 180 4.33 -11.03 8.80
N LEU A 181 3.70 -11.44 7.68
CA LEU A 181 2.42 -10.93 7.22
C LEU A 181 1.28 -11.97 7.30
N LYS A 182 1.56 -13.21 7.77
CA LYS A 182 0.56 -14.27 7.89
C LYS A 182 -0.70 -13.83 8.65
N LYS A 183 -0.52 -13.13 9.79
CA LYS A 183 -1.65 -12.71 10.62
C LYS A 183 -2.50 -11.64 9.96
N PHE A 184 -1.87 -10.71 9.28
CA PHE A 184 -2.54 -9.69 8.48
C PHE A 184 -3.35 -10.32 7.33
N ALA A 185 -2.73 -11.22 6.56
CA ALA A 185 -3.42 -12.01 5.53
C ALA A 185 -4.63 -12.76 6.11
N GLY A 186 -4.46 -13.38 7.28
CA GLY A 186 -5.54 -14.11 7.94
C GLY A 186 -6.74 -13.25 8.33
N VAL A 187 -6.49 -12.07 8.91
CA VAL A 187 -7.57 -11.13 9.26
C VAL A 187 -8.29 -10.63 8.01
N LEU A 188 -7.56 -10.27 6.95
CA LEU A 188 -8.16 -9.86 5.67
C LEU A 188 -8.97 -10.99 5.03
N THR A 189 -8.44 -12.21 5.02
CA THR A 189 -9.13 -13.40 4.46
C THR A 189 -10.42 -13.69 5.22
N ARG A 190 -10.37 -13.73 6.55
CA ARG A 190 -11.57 -13.95 7.38
C ARG A 190 -12.58 -12.81 7.23
N THR A 191 -12.12 -11.57 7.07
CA THR A 191 -12.99 -10.42 6.78
C THR A 191 -13.66 -10.56 5.41
N ALA A 192 -12.92 -11.00 4.38
CA ALA A 192 -13.48 -11.25 3.05
C ALA A 192 -14.48 -12.42 3.06
N ILE A 193 -14.23 -13.50 3.81
CA ILE A 193 -15.18 -14.59 3.99
C ILE A 193 -16.47 -14.07 4.62
N ARG A 194 -16.36 -13.29 5.71
CA ARG A 194 -17.51 -12.82 6.49
C ARG A 194 -18.37 -11.81 5.72
N TYR A 195 -17.77 -10.91 4.95
CA TYR A 195 -18.48 -9.75 4.39
C TYR A 195 -18.56 -9.74 2.87
N LEU A 196 -17.71 -10.50 2.16
CA LEU A 196 -17.71 -10.56 0.70
C LEU A 196 -18.08 -11.93 0.14
N GLY A 197 -18.35 -12.93 0.99
CA GLY A 197 -18.72 -14.26 0.54
C GLY A 197 -17.58 -15.07 -0.07
N LEU A 198 -16.32 -14.76 0.26
CA LEU A 198 -15.18 -15.58 -0.15
C LEU A 198 -15.33 -17.00 0.40
N ASN A 199 -14.95 -18.01 -0.39
CA ASN A 199 -15.04 -19.41 0.01
C ASN A 199 -14.32 -19.67 1.34
N SER A 200 -15.00 -20.34 2.27
CA SER A 200 -14.52 -20.64 3.62
C SER A 200 -13.24 -21.50 3.65
N ALA A 201 -12.96 -22.25 2.57
CA ALA A 201 -11.74 -23.06 2.46
C ALA A 201 -10.48 -22.21 2.66
N TYR A 202 -10.43 -20.97 2.16
CA TYR A 202 -9.30 -20.06 2.38
C TYR A 202 -9.11 -19.65 3.85
N GLY A 203 -10.12 -19.84 4.67
CA GLY A 203 -10.08 -19.55 6.11
C GLY A 203 -9.50 -20.66 6.98
N MET A 204 -9.28 -21.85 6.43
CA MET A 204 -8.79 -23.02 7.19
C MET A 204 -7.47 -22.76 7.92
N PRO A 205 -6.44 -22.12 7.31
CA PRO A 205 -5.19 -21.81 7.99
C PRO A 205 -5.31 -20.70 9.05
N PHE A 206 -6.47 -20.04 9.18
CA PHE A 206 -6.69 -18.81 9.95
C PHE A 206 -7.79 -18.95 11.00
N GLN A 207 -8.06 -20.16 11.51
CA GLN A 207 -9.09 -20.40 12.51
C GLN A 207 -8.87 -19.65 13.83
N SER A 208 -7.62 -19.32 14.15
CA SER A 208 -7.26 -18.56 15.35
C SER A 208 -7.56 -17.06 15.28
N VAL A 209 -8.03 -16.55 14.13
CA VAL A 209 -8.43 -15.13 13.99
C VAL A 209 -9.76 -14.92 14.71
N ARG A 210 -9.79 -13.97 15.64
CA ARG A 210 -10.94 -13.70 16.49
C ARG A 210 -11.97 -12.84 15.76
N GLU A 211 -13.23 -13.01 16.08
CA GLU A 211 -14.32 -12.21 15.49
C GLU A 211 -14.16 -10.70 15.74
N CYS A 212 -13.67 -10.32 16.92
CA CYS A 212 -13.39 -8.90 17.21
C CYS A 212 -12.30 -8.28 16.30
N ASP A 213 -11.33 -9.07 15.81
CA ASP A 213 -10.30 -8.59 14.90
C ASP A 213 -10.87 -8.42 13.48
N ILE A 214 -11.80 -9.30 13.07
CA ILE A 214 -12.55 -9.20 11.81
C ILE A 214 -13.43 -7.94 11.80
N GLN A 215 -14.17 -7.70 12.88
CA GLN A 215 -15.02 -6.51 13.02
C GLN A 215 -14.17 -5.22 13.02
N ALA A 216 -13.06 -5.19 13.78
CA ALA A 216 -12.17 -4.06 13.83
C ALA A 216 -11.55 -3.74 12.46
N MET A 217 -11.20 -4.77 11.66
CA MET A 217 -10.72 -4.60 10.29
C MET A 217 -11.81 -4.02 9.39
N MET A 218 -13.02 -4.51 9.46
CA MET A 218 -14.13 -3.99 8.65
C MET A 218 -14.49 -2.55 9.04
N GLU A 219 -14.46 -2.20 10.32
CA GLU A 219 -14.64 -0.81 10.76
C GLU A 219 -13.54 0.11 10.21
N GLU A 220 -12.29 -0.35 10.17
CA GLU A 220 -11.17 0.40 9.58
C GLU A 220 -11.41 0.64 8.09
N ILE A 221 -11.85 -0.37 7.35
CA ILE A 221 -12.17 -0.31 5.92
C ILE A 221 -13.33 0.67 5.64
N LEU A 222 -14.41 0.58 6.40
CA LEU A 222 -15.57 1.46 6.23
C LEU A 222 -15.24 2.93 6.58
N ARG A 223 -14.33 3.12 7.53
CA ARG A 223 -13.84 4.45 7.90
C ARG A 223 -13.12 5.14 6.75
N ALA A 224 -12.41 4.37 5.90
CA ALA A 224 -11.77 4.88 4.69
C ALA A 224 -12.78 5.42 3.66
N GLY A 225 -13.89 4.74 3.46
CA GLY A 225 -14.95 5.18 2.54
C GLY A 225 -15.53 6.54 2.88
N SER A 226 -15.61 6.86 4.17
CA SER A 226 -16.08 8.19 4.64
C SER A 226 -15.04 9.30 4.45
N VAL A 227 -13.78 8.96 4.28
CA VAL A 227 -12.66 9.92 4.10
C VAL A 227 -12.45 10.26 2.61
N HIS A 228 -12.69 9.33 1.70
CA HIS A 228 -12.51 9.53 0.25
C HIS A 228 -13.51 10.53 -0.35
N ASN A 229 -14.70 10.66 0.26
CA ASN A 229 -15.71 11.62 -0.18
C ASN A 229 -15.41 13.08 0.19
N ASN A 230 -14.33 13.36 0.93
CA ASN A 230 -13.92 14.71 1.29
C ASN A 230 -12.41 14.87 1.00
N ASN A 231 -12.08 15.28 -0.22
CA ASN A 231 -10.75 15.71 -0.64
C ASN A 231 -10.04 16.50 0.47
N ASN A 232 -9.08 15.92 1.19
CA ASN A 232 -8.12 16.57 2.11
C ASN A 232 -8.08 16.16 3.58
N THR A 233 -8.57 15.02 4.02
CA THR A 233 -8.40 14.71 5.45
C THR A 233 -7.76 13.34 5.68
N LYS A 234 -6.40 13.29 5.63
CA LYS A 234 -5.69 12.22 6.34
C LYS A 234 -6.23 12.21 7.77
N GLU A 235 -6.60 11.06 8.30
CA GLU A 235 -7.10 10.97 9.68
C GLU A 235 -6.02 11.47 10.64
N CYS A 236 -6.41 12.27 11.63
CA CYS A 236 -5.47 12.76 12.66
C CYS A 236 -4.80 11.62 13.43
N SER A 237 -5.46 10.46 13.53
CA SER A 237 -4.90 9.24 14.15
C SER A 237 -3.60 8.76 13.51
N TYR A 238 -3.37 9.06 12.23
CA TYR A 238 -2.09 8.81 11.53
C TYR A 238 -0.87 9.34 12.30
N PHE A 239 -0.99 10.49 12.93
CA PHE A 239 0.13 11.08 13.69
C PHE A 239 0.39 10.41 15.03
N PHE A 240 -0.43 9.46 15.47
CA PHE A 240 -0.37 8.88 16.82
C PHE A 240 -0.26 7.36 16.84
N VAL A 241 -0.26 6.70 15.68
CA VAL A 241 -0.18 5.24 15.57
C VAL A 241 0.89 4.85 14.56
N ASP A 242 1.80 3.97 14.96
CA ASP A 242 2.80 3.31 14.11
C ASP A 242 2.35 1.89 13.72
N GLU A 243 3.12 1.22 12.90
CA GLU A 243 2.84 -0.13 12.40
C GLU A 243 2.80 -1.18 13.52
N SER A 244 3.56 -0.97 14.60
CA SER A 244 3.60 -1.90 15.74
C SER A 244 2.38 -1.77 16.64
N GLY A 245 1.75 -0.59 16.69
CA GLY A 245 0.71 -0.22 17.65
C GLY A 245 1.20 -0.16 19.10
N THR A 246 2.51 -0.35 19.35
CA THR A 246 3.10 -0.41 20.69
C THR A 246 3.77 0.89 21.11
N THR A 247 4.33 1.64 20.18
CA THR A 247 5.03 2.90 20.42
C THR A 247 4.10 3.94 21.04
N SER A 248 4.63 4.77 21.93
CA SER A 248 3.83 5.84 22.55
C SER A 248 3.34 6.83 21.49
N ALA A 249 2.14 7.39 21.71
CA ALA A 249 1.55 8.34 20.76
C ALA A 249 2.41 9.60 20.57
N VAL A 250 3.12 10.02 21.64
CA VAL A 250 4.03 11.17 21.60
C VAL A 250 5.24 10.87 20.72
N GLN A 251 5.86 9.69 20.89
CA GLN A 251 7.01 9.30 20.09
C GLN A 251 6.64 9.20 18.60
N VAL A 252 5.50 8.60 18.27
CA VAL A 252 5.00 8.52 16.88
C VAL A 252 4.76 9.93 16.33
N PHE A 253 4.10 10.80 17.10
CA PHE A 253 3.85 12.18 16.69
C PHE A 253 5.16 12.93 16.41
N VAL A 254 6.14 12.83 17.29
CA VAL A 254 7.45 13.47 17.11
C VAL A 254 8.14 12.93 15.87
N ALA A 255 8.24 11.62 15.70
CA ALA A 255 8.88 10.99 14.55
C ALA A 255 8.23 11.40 13.21
N ARG A 256 6.91 11.32 13.11
CA ARG A 256 6.17 11.70 11.89
C ARG A 256 6.21 13.20 11.61
N THR A 257 6.20 14.02 12.66
CA THR A 257 6.35 15.48 12.52
C THR A 257 7.74 15.83 12.01
N ASN A 258 8.80 15.21 12.56
CA ASN A 258 10.17 15.40 12.13
C ASN A 258 10.35 15.00 10.66
N SER A 259 9.87 13.81 10.27
CA SER A 259 9.91 13.33 8.89
C SER A 259 9.19 14.29 7.92
N LEU A 260 8.01 14.77 8.29
CA LEU A 260 7.26 15.75 7.50
C LEU A 260 7.98 17.10 7.38
N ALA A 261 8.59 17.58 8.48
CA ALA A 261 9.37 18.81 8.50
C ALA A 261 10.59 18.72 7.60
N GLN A 262 11.37 17.64 7.71
CA GLN A 262 12.57 17.40 6.89
C GLN A 262 12.26 17.27 5.41
N ARG A 263 11.09 16.71 5.05
CA ARG A 263 10.65 16.62 3.66
C ARG A 263 10.21 17.97 3.10
N LYS A 264 9.48 18.77 3.88
CA LYS A 264 8.93 20.07 3.42
C LYS A 264 9.92 21.24 3.54
N PHE A 265 10.84 21.15 4.48
CA PHE A 265 11.80 22.20 4.82
C PHE A 265 13.21 21.61 4.90
N PRO A 266 13.91 21.48 3.76
CA PRO A 266 15.22 20.84 3.71
C PRO A 266 16.26 21.42 4.67
N VAL A 267 16.10 22.68 5.09
CA VAL A 267 16.95 23.32 6.10
C VAL A 267 16.95 22.57 7.43
N THR A 268 15.86 21.88 7.78
CA THR A 268 15.76 21.09 9.02
C THR A 268 16.63 19.83 9.02
N LYS A 269 17.06 19.35 7.84
CA LYS A 269 18.06 18.27 7.72
C LYS A 269 19.44 18.76 8.12
N LYS A 270 19.78 20.04 7.81
CA LYS A 270 21.06 20.67 8.14
C LYS A 270 21.07 21.26 9.56
N ALA A 271 19.90 21.63 10.10
CA ALA A 271 19.74 22.24 11.41
C ALA A 271 18.64 21.50 12.23
N PRO A 272 18.93 20.29 12.77
CA PRO A 272 17.93 19.47 13.48
C PRO A 272 17.33 20.13 14.72
N PHE A 273 18.02 21.11 15.35
CA PHE A 273 17.53 21.85 16.50
C PHE A 273 16.27 22.69 16.19
N LEU A 274 15.94 22.89 14.91
CA LEU A 274 14.70 23.55 14.51
C LEU A 274 13.48 22.62 14.55
N LEU A 275 13.66 21.30 14.61
CA LEU A 275 12.57 20.31 14.58
C LEU A 275 11.51 20.52 15.69
N PRO A 276 11.87 20.85 16.95
CA PRO A 276 10.87 21.09 17.99
C PRO A 276 9.89 22.22 17.67
N LEU A 277 10.27 23.22 16.88
CA LEU A 277 9.38 24.30 16.46
C LEU A 277 8.22 23.74 15.60
N PHE A 278 8.44 22.68 14.84
CA PHE A 278 7.42 22.04 14.01
C PHE A 278 6.40 21.25 14.83
N TRP A 279 6.75 20.80 16.05
CA TRP A 279 5.80 20.13 16.93
C TRP A 279 4.67 21.06 17.37
N LEU A 280 4.93 22.36 17.44
CA LEU A 280 3.93 23.39 17.71
C LEU A 280 3.33 23.95 16.42
N TYR A 281 4.15 24.20 15.40
CA TYR A 281 3.72 24.79 14.15
C TYR A 281 2.66 23.95 13.40
N LEU A 282 2.84 22.63 13.32
CA LEU A 282 1.91 21.79 12.56
C LEU A 282 0.51 21.71 13.20
N PRO A 283 0.35 21.49 14.52
CA PRO A 283 -0.95 21.56 15.18
C PRO A 283 -1.60 22.95 15.06
N LEU A 284 -0.81 24.04 15.25
CA LEU A 284 -1.30 25.41 15.13
C LEU A 284 -1.80 25.71 13.71
N ARG A 285 -1.02 25.34 12.69
CA ARG A 285 -1.42 25.46 11.28
C ARG A 285 -2.69 24.66 10.98
N TYR A 286 -2.82 23.45 11.54
CA TYR A 286 -4.04 22.65 11.41
C TYR A 286 -5.24 23.38 12.02
N TRP A 287 -5.08 23.92 13.22
CA TRP A 287 -6.11 24.65 13.95
C TRP A 287 -6.57 25.92 13.19
N ILE A 288 -5.63 26.75 12.72
CA ILE A 288 -5.90 27.94 11.92
C ILE A 288 -6.69 27.59 10.66
N ARG A 289 -6.25 26.56 9.91
CA ARG A 289 -6.96 26.11 8.69
C ARG A 289 -8.37 25.57 8.99
N SER A 290 -8.56 24.99 10.15
CA SER A 290 -9.87 24.55 10.62
C SER A 290 -10.80 25.74 10.95
N LEU A 291 -10.26 26.79 11.56
CA LEU A 291 -11.02 28.04 11.82
C LEU A 291 -11.41 28.76 10.52
N MET A 292 -10.53 28.73 9.51
CA MET A 292 -10.79 29.34 8.20
C MET A 292 -11.76 28.53 7.33
N GLY A 293 -12.43 27.51 7.86
CA GLY A 293 -13.36 26.66 7.11
C GLY A 293 -12.72 25.76 6.04
N LYS A 294 -11.38 25.82 5.88
CA LYS A 294 -10.62 25.02 4.91
C LYS A 294 -10.46 23.55 5.31
N ARG A 295 -10.88 23.17 6.53
CA ARG A 295 -10.93 21.80 7.05
C ARG A 295 -12.06 21.64 8.06
N ARG A 296 -12.78 20.49 8.01
CA ARG A 296 -13.77 20.15 9.04
C ARG A 296 -13.07 19.93 10.39
N ARG A 297 -13.62 20.54 11.45
CA ARG A 297 -13.20 20.25 12.84
C ARG A 297 -13.50 18.79 13.16
N LYS A 298 -12.48 18.02 13.50
CA LYS A 298 -12.64 16.65 14.04
C LYS A 298 -12.68 16.76 15.56
N SER A 299 -13.62 16.04 16.18
CA SER A 299 -13.70 15.94 17.64
C SER A 299 -12.40 15.30 18.19
N LEU A 300 -11.78 15.91 19.19
CA LEU A 300 -10.63 15.34 19.89
C LEU A 300 -10.95 13.96 20.49
N LEU A 301 -12.14 13.82 21.09
CA LEU A 301 -12.61 12.54 21.63
C LEU A 301 -12.66 11.45 20.57
N ARG A 302 -13.22 11.76 19.39
CA ARG A 302 -13.23 10.82 18.27
C ARG A 302 -11.80 10.44 17.84
N THR A 303 -10.88 11.40 17.76
CA THR A 303 -9.48 11.11 17.41
C THR A 303 -8.82 10.17 18.42
N ILE A 304 -9.03 10.38 19.72
CA ILE A 304 -8.50 9.52 20.78
C ILE A 304 -9.07 8.11 20.69
N THR A 305 -10.39 7.97 20.50
CA THR A 305 -11.05 6.67 20.35
C THR A 305 -10.52 5.90 19.14
N VAL A 306 -10.46 6.55 17.98
CA VAL A 306 -9.92 5.95 16.76
C VAL A 306 -8.44 5.56 16.94
N THR A 307 -7.63 6.39 17.58
CA THR A 307 -6.23 6.09 17.88
C THR A 307 -6.10 4.82 18.73
N LYS A 308 -6.93 4.66 19.78
CA LYS A 308 -6.93 3.47 20.63
C LYS A 308 -7.34 2.21 19.85
N GLN A 309 -8.42 2.28 19.07
CA GLN A 309 -8.90 1.17 18.24
C GLN A 309 -7.83 0.73 17.22
N ARG A 310 -7.21 1.68 16.51
CA ARG A 310 -6.14 1.39 15.55
C ARG A 310 -4.92 0.77 16.21
N LYS A 311 -4.49 1.30 17.36
CA LYS A 311 -3.39 0.70 18.13
C LYS A 311 -3.67 -0.74 18.51
N GLN A 312 -4.89 -1.04 18.94
CA GLN A 312 -5.28 -2.40 19.29
C GLN A 312 -5.27 -3.31 18.05
N LEU A 313 -5.85 -2.86 16.93
CA LEU A 313 -5.83 -3.60 15.68
C LEU A 313 -4.39 -3.90 15.22
N TYR A 314 -3.50 -2.90 15.21
CA TYR A 314 -2.11 -3.07 14.75
C TYR A 314 -1.32 -4.03 15.65
N ARG A 315 -1.50 -3.95 16.98
CA ARG A 315 -0.95 -4.94 17.92
C ARG A 315 -1.40 -6.35 17.60
N THR A 316 -2.67 -6.52 17.21
CA THR A 316 -3.22 -7.81 16.80
C THR A 316 -2.62 -8.27 15.49
N LEU A 317 -2.47 -7.41 14.48
CA LEU A 317 -1.96 -7.77 13.17
C LEU A 317 -0.49 -8.20 13.21
N ARG A 318 0.31 -7.71 14.17
CA ARG A 318 1.74 -8.04 14.33
C ARG A 318 2.50 -7.92 13.00
N LEU A 319 2.33 -6.78 12.31
CA LEU A 319 2.96 -6.53 11.03
C LEU A 319 4.48 -6.67 11.14
N PHE A 320 5.07 -7.43 10.23
CA PHE A 320 6.51 -7.73 10.15
C PHE A 320 7.14 -8.31 11.41
N LYS A 321 6.35 -8.96 12.26
CA LYS A 321 6.89 -9.76 13.37
C LYS A 321 7.03 -11.21 12.93
N GLY A 322 8.26 -11.71 12.98
CA GLY A 322 8.56 -13.11 12.73
C GLY A 322 7.91 -14.04 13.75
N ALA A 323 7.84 -15.33 13.43
CA ALA A 323 7.25 -16.33 14.32
C ALA A 323 7.99 -16.47 15.68
N GLN A 324 9.22 -15.95 15.78
CA GLN A 324 10.09 -16.03 16.97
C GLN A 324 10.08 -14.77 17.84
N GLU A 325 9.53 -13.66 17.36
CA GLU A 325 9.41 -12.44 18.16
C GLU A 325 8.10 -12.47 18.97
N LYS A 326 8.22 -12.84 20.26
CA LYS A 326 7.12 -12.85 21.24
C LYS A 326 6.69 -11.44 21.64
#